data_d117b96bb76491296f0a9fb5fcd7f043
#
_entry.id   d117b96bb76491296f0a9fb5fcd7f043
#
_cell.length_a   1.000
_cell.length_b   1.000
_cell.length_c   1.000
_cell.angle_alpha   90.00
_cell.angle_beta   90.00
_cell.angle_gamma   90.00
#
_symmetry.space_group_name_H-M   'P 1'
#
loop_
_entity.id
_entity.type
_entity.pdbx_description
1 polymer ?
#
loop_
_entity_poly.entity_id
_entity_poly.type
_entity_poly.pdbx_seq_one_letter_code
_entity_poly.pdbx_strand_id
1 'polypeptide(L)'
;MSIASKFTFVGELIISKPKDASHSNFYSEWKGGSKENIPMRKISFGIKDSPSNSAFVESFGREWDSIRAVDLDGNKVEIPWEDRNTEETLKILPYHKKFIVNLGPDYGDRHEFAAEYDMIKYLAENLKDFKGKLCVTGHWRKDAYKGRFIDKFIIKDVYAVESDRKSKLELSMDFFYTHDSVDTADEKSEKKIYINGYVEQYIDKDTGSQYLPQ
;
A
#
# COMPACT_ATOMS: atom_id res chain seq x y z
N MET A 1 -20.62 -2.87 8.02
CA MET A 1 -19.17 -2.59 8.05
C MET A 1 -18.66 -2.77 6.64
N SER A 2 -18.20 -1.70 6.00
CA SER A 2 -17.52 -1.81 4.71
C SER A 2 -16.26 -2.65 4.89
N ILE A 3 -16.07 -3.67 4.06
CA ILE A 3 -14.82 -4.42 4.03
C ILE A 3 -13.81 -3.50 3.35
N ALA A 4 -12.82 -3.05 4.11
CA ALA A 4 -11.74 -2.26 3.53
C ALA A 4 -11.14 -3.03 2.35
N SER A 5 -11.11 -2.41 1.17
CA SER A 5 -10.50 -3.00 -0.02
C SER A 5 -9.06 -3.40 0.26
N LYS A 6 -8.72 -4.67 0.02
CA LYS A 6 -7.40 -5.24 0.33
C LYS A 6 -6.78 -5.83 -0.92
N PHE A 7 -5.46 -5.75 -1.02
CA PHE A 7 -4.73 -6.46 -2.05
C PHE A 7 -3.67 -7.39 -1.47
N THR A 8 -3.34 -8.42 -2.22
CA THR A 8 -2.20 -9.32 -2.01
C THR A 8 -1.52 -9.57 -3.35
N PHE A 9 -0.34 -9.00 -3.53
CA PHE A 9 0.44 -9.15 -4.75
C PHE A 9 1.68 -9.99 -4.47
N VAL A 10 1.83 -11.09 -5.20
CA VAL A 10 2.98 -11.99 -5.12
C VAL A 10 3.67 -12.02 -6.49
N GLY A 11 4.95 -11.70 -6.53
CA GLY A 11 5.68 -11.70 -7.80
C GLY A 11 7.09 -11.13 -7.69
N GLU A 12 7.72 -10.95 -8.84
CA GLU A 12 9.05 -10.37 -8.96
C GLU A 12 9.01 -8.85 -8.74
N LEU A 13 10.01 -8.34 -8.04
CA LEU A 13 10.20 -6.90 -7.84
C LEU A 13 10.57 -6.20 -9.15
N ILE A 14 9.89 -5.09 -9.46
CA ILE A 14 10.25 -4.17 -10.53
C ILE A 14 10.58 -2.81 -9.91
N ILE A 15 11.81 -2.37 -10.07
CA ILE A 15 12.23 -0.99 -9.78
C ILE A 15 12.29 -0.23 -11.10
N SER A 16 11.38 0.73 -11.28
CA SER A 16 11.39 1.58 -12.46
C SER A 16 12.66 2.40 -12.52
N LYS A 17 13.37 2.32 -13.64
CA LYS A 17 14.51 3.20 -13.90
C LYS A 17 14.01 4.64 -14.04
N PRO A 18 14.68 5.63 -13.44
CA PRO A 18 14.30 7.03 -13.62
C PRO A 18 14.40 7.40 -15.12
N LYS A 19 13.45 8.21 -15.59
CA LYS A 19 13.48 8.74 -16.95
C LYS A 19 14.61 9.76 -17.16
N ASP A 20 15.01 10.40 -16.07
CA ASP A 20 16.18 11.30 -16.02
C ASP A 20 16.91 11.11 -14.68
N ALA A 21 18.16 11.58 -14.60
CA ALA A 21 19.02 11.38 -13.42
C ALA A 21 18.55 12.16 -12.18
N SER A 22 17.60 13.08 -12.31
CA SER A 22 17.17 13.99 -11.25
C SER A 22 16.01 13.45 -10.40
N HIS A 23 15.28 12.43 -10.87
CA HIS A 23 14.08 11.94 -10.18
C HIS A 23 14.03 10.41 -10.14
N SER A 24 14.26 9.84 -8.96
CA SER A 24 13.96 8.43 -8.73
C SER A 24 12.47 8.23 -8.54
N ASN A 25 11.83 7.45 -9.42
CA ASN A 25 10.45 7.03 -9.22
C ASN A 25 10.31 5.97 -8.11
N PHE A 26 11.43 5.38 -7.67
CA PHE A 26 11.44 4.34 -6.64
C PHE A 26 11.35 4.92 -5.23
N TYR A 27 12.21 5.88 -4.89
CA TYR A 27 12.27 6.52 -3.58
C TYR A 27 12.49 8.01 -3.70
N SER A 28 11.82 8.77 -2.87
CA SER A 28 12.06 10.21 -2.72
C SER A 28 11.87 10.63 -1.27
N GLU A 29 12.71 11.59 -0.86
CA GLU A 29 12.63 12.25 0.43
C GLU A 29 12.70 13.77 0.20
N TRP A 30 11.81 14.51 0.85
CA TRP A 30 11.76 15.97 0.73
C TRP A 30 11.16 16.58 1.98
N LYS A 31 11.27 17.88 2.11
CA LYS A 31 10.57 18.67 3.12
C LYS A 31 9.39 19.37 2.47
N GLY A 32 8.23 19.27 3.05
CA GLY A 32 6.99 19.82 2.50
C GLY A 32 6.01 20.23 3.60
N GLY A 33 4.90 20.79 3.17
CA GLY A 33 3.87 21.36 4.04
C GLY A 33 3.83 22.89 3.97
N SER A 34 2.64 23.46 3.96
CA SER A 34 2.43 24.90 3.75
C SER A 34 2.90 25.79 4.91
N LYS A 35 3.21 25.23 6.07
CA LYS A 35 3.62 25.96 7.28
C LYS A 35 4.82 25.38 8.01
N GLU A 36 5.22 24.16 7.70
CA GLU A 36 6.26 23.43 8.43
C GLU A 36 7.08 22.62 7.42
N ASN A 37 8.40 22.75 7.45
CA ASN A 37 9.30 21.92 6.65
C ASN A 37 9.33 20.47 7.16
N ILE A 38 8.19 19.79 7.13
CA ILE A 38 8.03 18.43 7.64
C ILE A 38 8.74 17.45 6.69
N PRO A 39 9.64 16.60 7.19
CA PRO A 39 10.24 15.54 6.41
C PRO A 39 9.17 14.54 5.91
N MET A 40 9.22 14.24 4.62
CA MET A 40 8.31 13.36 3.92
C MET A 40 9.09 12.33 3.13
N ARG A 41 8.57 11.11 3.05
CA ARG A 41 9.14 10.00 2.26
C ARG A 41 8.08 9.34 1.41
N LYS A 42 8.48 8.94 0.24
CA LYS A 42 7.66 8.12 -0.66
C LYS A 42 8.50 7.01 -1.24
N ILE A 43 7.89 5.83 -1.36
CA ILE A 43 8.41 4.70 -2.13
C ILE A 43 7.35 4.21 -3.11
N SER A 44 7.78 3.78 -4.30
CA SER A 44 6.91 3.13 -5.28
C SER A 44 7.69 2.10 -6.07
N PHE A 45 7.13 0.89 -6.19
CA PHE A 45 7.73 -0.19 -6.98
C PHE A 45 6.65 -1.09 -7.57
N GLY A 46 7.02 -1.88 -8.56
CA GLY A 46 6.11 -2.82 -9.20
C GLY A 46 6.27 -4.23 -8.66
N ILE A 47 5.19 -4.99 -8.67
CA ILE A 47 5.15 -6.44 -8.49
C ILE A 47 4.65 -7.05 -9.79
N LYS A 48 5.44 -7.96 -10.36
CA LYS A 48 5.16 -8.62 -11.63
C LYS A 48 4.83 -10.09 -11.40
N ASP A 49 3.65 -10.52 -11.84
CA ASP A 49 3.26 -11.92 -11.78
C ASP A 49 3.56 -12.69 -13.07
N SER A 50 3.58 -11.98 -14.21
CA SER A 50 3.86 -12.51 -15.53
C SER A 50 4.49 -11.45 -16.45
N PRO A 51 5.03 -11.79 -17.62
CA PRO A 51 5.65 -10.82 -18.53
C PRO A 51 4.76 -9.64 -18.91
N SER A 52 3.46 -9.84 -18.98
CA SER A 52 2.47 -8.83 -19.41
C SER A 52 1.64 -8.24 -18.27
N ASN A 53 1.81 -8.69 -17.03
CA ASN A 53 0.96 -8.28 -15.92
C ASN A 53 1.79 -7.85 -14.71
N SER A 54 1.61 -6.59 -14.31
CA SER A 54 2.27 -6.00 -13.16
C SER A 54 1.39 -4.95 -12.51
N ALA A 55 1.52 -4.79 -11.21
CA ALA A 55 0.88 -3.74 -10.45
C ALA A 55 1.93 -2.91 -9.70
N PHE A 56 1.71 -1.60 -9.61
CA PHE A 56 2.56 -0.70 -8.86
C PHE A 56 1.94 -0.41 -7.50
N VAL A 57 2.76 -0.56 -6.48
CA VAL A 57 2.41 -0.26 -5.08
C VAL A 57 3.18 0.98 -4.62
N GLU A 58 2.59 1.71 -3.71
CA GLU A 58 3.24 2.90 -3.15
C GLU A 58 3.00 3.02 -1.64
N SER A 59 3.87 3.77 -1.00
CA SER A 59 3.71 4.17 0.39
C SER A 59 4.20 5.61 0.55
N PHE A 60 3.53 6.37 1.40
CA PHE A 60 3.84 7.75 1.69
C PHE A 60 3.79 7.99 3.19
N GLY A 61 4.88 8.46 3.76
CA GLY A 61 4.99 8.75 5.19
C GLY A 61 5.56 10.15 5.45
N ARG A 62 5.19 10.72 6.58
CA ARG A 62 5.75 11.98 7.08
C ARG A 62 6.11 11.86 8.55
N GLU A 63 6.96 12.74 9.03
CA GLU A 63 7.17 12.91 10.46
C GLU A 63 5.96 13.56 11.12
N TRP A 64 5.74 13.21 12.39
CA TRP A 64 4.69 13.71 13.24
C TRP A 64 5.29 14.09 14.60
N ASP A 65 4.59 14.87 15.40
CA ASP A 65 5.01 15.14 16.79
C ASP A 65 4.84 13.88 17.64
N SER A 66 3.78 13.12 17.36
CA SER A 66 3.45 11.89 18.08
C SER A 66 2.62 10.93 17.23
N ILE A 67 2.57 9.66 17.63
CA ILE A 67 1.66 8.66 17.07
C ILE A 67 0.49 8.48 18.03
N ARG A 68 -0.74 8.66 17.53
CA ARG A 68 -1.96 8.36 18.27
C ARG A 68 -2.48 6.99 17.88
N ALA A 69 -2.59 6.11 18.85
CA ALA A 69 -3.03 4.74 18.65
C ALA A 69 -3.99 4.27 19.75
N VAL A 70 -4.54 3.09 19.57
CA VAL A 70 -5.20 2.32 20.62
C VAL A 70 -4.30 1.12 20.87
N ASP A 71 -3.92 0.89 22.13
CA ASP A 71 -3.06 -0.23 22.51
C ASP A 71 -3.82 -1.57 22.50
N LEU A 72 -3.14 -2.64 22.89
CA LEU A 72 -3.72 -3.99 22.96
C LEU A 72 -4.84 -4.11 24.01
N ASP A 73 -4.82 -3.27 25.02
CA ASP A 73 -5.84 -3.24 26.09
C ASP A 73 -7.03 -2.33 25.76
N GLY A 74 -7.00 -1.65 24.63
CA GLY A 74 -8.06 -0.75 24.17
C GLY A 74 -7.91 0.70 24.66
N ASN A 75 -6.79 1.05 25.32
CA ASN A 75 -6.55 2.41 25.78
C ASN A 75 -6.03 3.29 24.66
N LYS A 76 -6.45 4.57 24.66
CA LYS A 76 -5.85 5.57 23.76
C LYS A 76 -4.47 5.96 24.29
N VAL A 77 -3.47 5.79 23.46
CA VAL A 77 -2.08 6.13 23.76
C VAL A 77 -1.57 7.17 22.77
N GLU A 78 -0.75 8.07 23.28
CA GLU A 78 0.00 9.04 22.48
C GLU A 78 1.49 8.80 22.73
N ILE A 79 2.19 8.39 21.67
CA ILE A 79 3.57 7.94 21.69
C ILE A 79 4.41 9.06 21.09
N PRO A 80 5.39 9.63 21.81
CA PRO A 80 6.34 10.59 21.23
C PRO A 80 7.01 10.04 19.97
N TRP A 81 7.30 10.91 19.02
CA TRP A 81 7.88 10.46 17.74
C TRP A 81 9.22 9.74 17.89
N GLU A 82 10.05 10.18 18.83
CA GLU A 82 11.33 9.56 19.16
C GLU A 82 11.21 8.13 19.68
N ASP A 83 10.10 7.79 20.38
CA ASP A 83 9.90 6.49 21.01
C ASP A 83 9.15 5.49 20.10
N ARG A 84 8.75 5.90 18.90
CA ARG A 84 7.85 5.13 18.03
C ARG A 84 8.33 3.73 17.65
N ASN A 85 9.64 3.53 17.57
CA ASN A 85 10.22 2.23 17.19
C ASN A 85 10.94 1.53 18.35
N THR A 86 10.71 1.95 19.59
CA THR A 86 11.21 1.22 20.77
C THR A 86 10.49 -0.13 20.91
N GLU A 87 11.15 -1.09 21.50
CA GLU A 87 10.57 -2.42 21.74
C GLU A 87 9.30 -2.35 22.59
N GLU A 88 9.28 -1.46 23.57
CA GLU A 88 8.13 -1.20 24.44
C GLU A 88 6.94 -0.70 23.64
N THR A 89 7.14 0.29 22.77
CA THR A 89 6.09 0.83 21.89
C THR A 89 5.56 -0.24 20.95
N LEU A 90 6.45 -1.01 20.32
CA LEU A 90 6.03 -2.04 19.36
C LEU A 90 5.29 -3.20 20.07
N LYS A 91 5.57 -3.48 21.34
CA LYS A 91 4.84 -4.50 22.11
C LYS A 91 3.39 -4.11 22.42
N ILE A 92 3.13 -2.85 22.72
CA ILE A 92 1.78 -2.40 23.07
C ILE A 92 0.88 -2.12 21.84
N LEU A 93 1.47 -1.91 20.67
CA LEU A 93 0.70 -1.64 19.45
C LEU A 93 0.12 -2.94 18.86
N PRO A 94 -1.18 -2.97 18.53
CA PRO A 94 -1.78 -4.11 17.86
C PRO A 94 -1.23 -4.26 16.43
N TYR A 95 -1.26 -5.49 15.90
CA TYR A 95 -0.72 -5.84 14.58
C TYR A 95 -1.18 -4.89 13.46
N HIS A 96 -2.47 -4.55 13.43
CA HIS A 96 -3.01 -3.68 12.38
C HIS A 96 -2.51 -2.24 12.43
N LYS A 97 -1.84 -1.83 13.51
CA LYS A 97 -1.20 -0.51 13.65
C LYS A 97 0.28 -0.51 13.29
N LYS A 98 0.87 -1.69 13.10
CA LYS A 98 2.28 -1.85 12.73
C LYS A 98 2.42 -2.10 11.23
N PHE A 99 3.53 -1.68 10.66
CA PHE A 99 3.99 -2.04 9.32
C PHE A 99 5.06 -3.12 9.46
N ILE A 100 4.98 -4.18 8.67
CA ILE A 100 5.87 -5.33 8.81
C ILE A 100 6.65 -5.54 7.52
N VAL A 101 7.95 -5.68 7.66
CA VAL A 101 8.85 -6.03 6.55
C VAL A 101 9.69 -7.23 6.97
N ASN A 102 9.73 -8.25 6.13
CA ASN A 102 10.60 -9.38 6.29
C ASN A 102 11.19 -9.76 4.92
N LEU A 103 12.45 -9.44 4.71
CA LEU A 103 13.15 -9.69 3.45
C LEU A 103 14.15 -10.86 3.53
N GLY A 104 14.29 -11.47 4.70
CA GLY A 104 15.15 -12.63 4.93
C GLY A 104 14.44 -13.96 4.72
N PRO A 105 15.21 -15.05 4.53
CA PRO A 105 14.69 -16.40 4.60
C PRO A 105 14.22 -16.71 6.04
N ASP A 106 13.27 -17.61 6.17
CA ASP A 106 12.83 -18.20 7.43
C ASP A 106 12.26 -17.25 8.48
N TYR A 107 11.68 -16.12 8.05
CA TYR A 107 11.09 -15.11 8.94
C TYR A 107 12.04 -14.51 9.99
N GLY A 108 13.35 -14.82 9.92
CA GLY A 108 14.34 -14.37 10.89
C GLY A 108 14.73 -12.90 10.79
N ASP A 109 14.38 -12.23 9.69
CA ASP A 109 14.69 -10.81 9.43
C ASP A 109 13.43 -9.96 9.44
N ARG A 110 12.60 -10.16 10.46
CA ARG A 110 11.34 -9.44 10.62
C ARG A 110 11.56 -8.11 11.33
N HIS A 111 11.23 -7.03 10.64
CA HIS A 111 11.21 -5.67 11.15
C HIS A 111 9.76 -5.17 11.31
N GLU A 112 9.49 -4.54 12.43
CA GLU A 112 8.21 -3.90 12.72
C GLU A 112 8.41 -2.39 12.88
N PHE A 113 7.49 -1.61 12.33
CA PHE A 113 7.52 -0.15 12.38
C PHE A 113 6.17 0.38 12.84
N ALA A 114 6.17 1.33 13.77
CA ALA A 114 4.95 2.03 14.16
C ALA A 114 4.55 3.12 13.16
N ALA A 115 5.48 3.55 12.31
CA ALA A 115 5.26 4.60 11.32
C ALA A 115 5.65 4.14 9.91
N GLU A 116 4.80 4.46 8.93
CA GLU A 116 5.04 4.24 7.51
C GLU A 116 6.34 4.93 7.03
N TYR A 117 6.66 6.09 7.60
CA TYR A 117 7.87 6.87 7.33
C TYR A 117 9.16 6.06 7.50
N ASP A 118 9.24 5.21 8.54
CA ASP A 118 10.43 4.38 8.82
C ASP A 118 10.45 3.12 7.95
N MET A 119 9.29 2.49 7.75
CA MET A 119 9.15 1.38 6.80
C MET A 119 9.63 1.77 5.39
N ILE A 120 9.26 2.96 4.91
CA ILE A 120 9.67 3.47 3.59
C ILE A 120 11.20 3.56 3.49
N LYS A 121 11.87 4.09 4.52
CA LYS A 121 13.33 4.18 4.54
C LYS A 121 13.96 2.80 4.48
N TYR A 122 13.51 1.89 5.34
CA TYR A 122 14.01 0.53 5.38
C TYR A 122 13.86 -0.17 4.02
N LEU A 123 12.67 -0.09 3.40
CA LEU A 123 12.43 -0.66 2.08
C LEU A 123 13.33 -0.03 1.01
N ALA A 124 13.55 1.28 1.04
CA ALA A 124 14.38 1.98 0.09
C ALA A 124 15.86 1.55 0.16
N GLU A 125 16.34 1.23 1.34
CA GLU A 125 17.72 0.77 1.58
C GLU A 125 17.90 -0.71 1.18
N ASN A 126 16.91 -1.57 1.41
CA ASN A 126 17.04 -3.02 1.28
C ASN A 126 16.49 -3.60 -0.03
N LEU A 127 15.55 -2.93 -0.71
CA LEU A 127 14.99 -3.45 -1.96
C LEU A 127 15.85 -3.18 -3.19
N LYS A 128 16.80 -2.26 -3.15
CA LYS A 128 17.64 -1.92 -4.33
C LYS A 128 18.39 -3.13 -4.89
N ASP A 129 18.90 -3.95 -3.99
CA ASP A 129 19.70 -5.12 -4.32
C ASP A 129 18.94 -6.44 -4.13
N PHE A 130 17.68 -6.35 -3.73
CA PHE A 130 16.84 -7.53 -3.50
C PHE A 130 16.58 -8.28 -4.81
N LYS A 131 16.80 -9.60 -4.77
CA LYS A 131 16.54 -10.50 -5.90
C LYS A 131 15.63 -11.62 -5.40
N GLY A 132 14.45 -11.70 -5.96
CA GLY A 132 13.51 -12.75 -5.59
C GLY A 132 12.07 -12.28 -5.75
N LYS A 133 11.16 -13.06 -5.19
CA LYS A 133 9.74 -12.71 -5.16
C LYS A 133 9.38 -12.06 -3.83
N LEU A 134 8.49 -11.11 -3.92
CA LEU A 134 7.86 -10.46 -2.77
C LEU A 134 6.37 -10.82 -2.71
N CYS A 135 5.86 -10.90 -1.50
CA CYS A 135 4.45 -10.81 -1.18
C CYS A 135 4.21 -9.44 -0.54
N VAL A 136 3.47 -8.59 -1.21
CA VAL A 136 3.10 -7.26 -0.72
C VAL A 136 1.61 -7.25 -0.43
N THR A 137 1.25 -6.83 0.77
CA THR A 137 -0.14 -6.67 1.18
C THR A 137 -0.44 -5.22 1.49
N GLY A 138 -1.69 -4.84 1.41
CA GLY A 138 -2.11 -3.49 1.73
C GLY A 138 -3.57 -3.23 1.41
N HIS A 139 -3.88 -1.97 1.22
CA HIS A 139 -5.22 -1.54 0.85
C HIS A 139 -5.21 -0.75 -0.45
N TRP A 140 -6.30 -0.89 -1.19
CA TRP A 140 -6.56 -0.11 -2.39
C TRP A 140 -7.40 1.11 -2.03
N ARG A 141 -7.13 2.22 -2.71
CA ARG A 141 -7.99 3.40 -2.69
C ARG A 141 -7.97 4.11 -4.03
N LYS A 142 -8.99 4.90 -4.28
CA LYS A 142 -9.08 5.81 -5.41
C LYS A 142 -8.80 7.24 -4.95
N ASP A 143 -7.84 7.88 -5.58
CA ASP A 143 -7.55 9.30 -5.35
C ASP A 143 -8.02 10.12 -6.54
N ALA A 144 -8.63 11.28 -6.28
CA ALA A 144 -8.95 12.25 -7.33
C ALA A 144 -7.73 13.12 -7.63
N TYR A 145 -7.30 13.15 -8.88
CA TYR A 145 -6.20 14.01 -9.32
C TYR A 145 -6.55 14.64 -10.68
N LYS A 146 -6.58 15.98 -10.74
CA LYS A 146 -6.89 16.75 -11.96
C LYS A 146 -8.15 16.27 -12.70
N GLY A 147 -9.23 16.00 -11.95
CA GLY A 147 -10.51 15.56 -12.49
C GLY A 147 -10.54 14.10 -12.97
N ARG A 148 -9.52 13.29 -12.65
CA ARG A 148 -9.48 11.85 -12.93
C ARG A 148 -9.32 11.08 -11.64
N PHE A 149 -9.89 9.88 -11.60
CA PHE A 149 -9.64 8.93 -10.54
C PHE A 149 -8.39 8.12 -10.87
N ILE A 150 -7.53 7.93 -9.86
CA ILE A 150 -6.29 7.15 -9.96
C ILE A 150 -6.33 6.08 -8.89
N ASP A 151 -6.16 4.83 -9.30
CA ASP A 151 -6.05 3.70 -8.38
C ASP A 151 -4.70 3.71 -7.69
N LYS A 152 -4.71 3.54 -6.36
CA LYS A 152 -3.51 3.46 -5.53
C LYS A 152 -3.53 2.21 -4.66
N PHE A 153 -2.45 1.46 -4.72
CA PHE A 153 -2.21 0.31 -3.88
C PHE A 153 -1.22 0.70 -2.78
N ILE A 154 -1.75 0.95 -1.58
CA ILE A 154 -0.96 1.45 -0.45
C ILE A 154 -0.41 0.26 0.34
N ILE A 155 0.91 0.22 0.47
CA ILE A 155 1.65 -0.85 1.14
C ILE A 155 1.31 -0.89 2.63
N LYS A 156 1.07 -2.09 3.15
CA LYS A 156 0.97 -2.37 4.58
C LYS A 156 2.11 -3.26 5.04
N ASP A 157 2.28 -4.42 4.43
CA ASP A 157 3.32 -5.36 4.79
C ASP A 157 4.05 -5.86 3.54
N VAL A 158 5.35 -6.20 3.70
CA VAL A 158 6.22 -6.72 2.63
C VAL A 158 6.99 -7.93 3.15
N TYR A 159 6.90 -9.04 2.41
CA TYR A 159 7.58 -10.29 2.75
C TYR A 159 8.36 -10.82 1.56
N ALA A 160 9.60 -11.26 1.77
CA ALA A 160 10.25 -12.16 0.83
C ALA A 160 9.53 -13.51 0.84
N VAL A 161 9.38 -14.12 -0.32
CA VAL A 161 8.75 -15.44 -0.44
C VAL A 161 9.59 -16.35 -1.32
N GLU A 162 9.40 -17.65 -1.16
CA GLU A 162 10.10 -18.67 -1.94
C GLU A 162 9.87 -18.48 -3.45
N SER A 163 10.87 -18.80 -4.24
CA SER A 163 10.86 -18.58 -5.70
C SER A 163 9.81 -19.42 -6.42
N ASP A 164 9.44 -20.57 -5.88
CA ASP A 164 8.41 -21.47 -6.38
C ASP A 164 6.98 -21.04 -6.01
N ARG A 165 6.83 -20.12 -5.05
CA ARG A 165 5.51 -19.60 -4.68
C ARG A 165 4.81 -19.04 -5.90
N LYS A 166 3.56 -19.47 -6.12
CA LYS A 166 2.74 -19.02 -7.24
C LYS A 166 2.56 -17.50 -7.20
N SER A 167 2.95 -16.84 -8.26
CA SER A 167 2.74 -15.40 -8.44
C SER A 167 1.25 -15.11 -8.66
N LYS A 168 0.76 -13.99 -8.10
CA LYS A 168 -0.62 -13.52 -8.25
C LYS A 168 -0.74 -12.04 -7.96
N LEU A 169 -1.66 -11.37 -8.64
CA LEU A 169 -2.14 -10.03 -8.30
C LEU A 169 -3.63 -10.16 -7.93
N GLU A 170 -3.92 -10.09 -6.64
CA GLU A 170 -5.26 -10.29 -6.09
C GLU A 170 -5.72 -9.02 -5.39
N LEU A 171 -6.92 -8.56 -5.76
CA LEU A 171 -7.62 -7.45 -5.13
C LEU A 171 -8.97 -7.96 -4.62
N SER A 172 -9.24 -7.71 -3.35
CA SER A 172 -10.51 -8.03 -2.70
C SER A 172 -11.20 -6.74 -2.29
N MET A 173 -12.43 -6.54 -2.76
CA MET A 173 -13.24 -5.36 -2.45
C MET A 173 -14.73 -5.68 -2.52
N ASP A 174 -15.54 -4.89 -1.84
CA ASP A 174 -16.99 -4.91 -2.05
C ASP A 174 -17.31 -4.12 -3.32
N PHE A 175 -17.98 -4.77 -4.26
CA PHE A 175 -18.34 -4.20 -5.55
C PHE A 175 -19.87 -4.20 -5.72
N PHE A 176 -20.45 -3.04 -5.91
CA PHE A 176 -21.88 -2.83 -6.03
C PHE A 176 -22.27 -2.60 -7.50
N TYR A 177 -23.16 -3.41 -8.02
CA TYR A 177 -23.65 -3.30 -9.39
C TYR A 177 -25.14 -3.66 -9.47
N THR A 178 -25.81 -3.23 -10.53
CA THR A 178 -27.19 -3.56 -10.85
C THR A 178 -27.23 -4.49 -12.06
N HIS A 179 -28.39 -5.06 -12.35
CA HIS A 179 -28.57 -5.90 -13.54
C HIS A 179 -28.18 -5.14 -14.83
N ASP A 180 -28.50 -3.86 -14.93
CA ASP A 180 -28.22 -3.02 -16.11
C ASP A 180 -26.74 -2.60 -16.21
N SER A 181 -25.93 -2.94 -15.21
CA SER A 181 -24.48 -2.66 -15.20
C SER A 181 -23.67 -3.70 -15.97
N VAL A 182 -24.27 -4.80 -16.40
CA VAL A 182 -23.58 -5.90 -17.09
C VAL A 182 -23.72 -5.71 -18.58
N ASP A 183 -22.59 -5.43 -19.25
CA ASP A 183 -22.53 -5.30 -20.71
C ASP A 183 -21.90 -6.56 -21.32
N THR A 184 -22.68 -7.25 -22.12
CA THR A 184 -22.30 -8.49 -22.82
C THR A 184 -22.11 -8.28 -24.33
N ALA A 185 -22.08 -7.06 -24.82
CA ALA A 185 -22.01 -6.77 -26.27
C ALA A 185 -20.80 -7.45 -26.93
N ASP A 186 -19.67 -7.50 -26.24
CA ASP A 186 -18.43 -8.08 -26.76
C ASP A 186 -18.18 -9.53 -26.35
N GLU A 187 -19.15 -10.20 -25.69
CA GLU A 187 -18.99 -11.57 -25.20
C GLU A 187 -18.65 -12.55 -26.34
N LYS A 188 -19.37 -12.45 -27.46
CA LYS A 188 -19.18 -13.36 -28.60
C LYS A 188 -17.96 -13.05 -29.44
N SER A 189 -17.65 -11.76 -29.64
CA SER A 189 -16.57 -11.29 -30.52
C SER A 189 -15.21 -11.32 -29.82
N GLU A 190 -15.13 -10.82 -28.59
CA GLU A 190 -13.90 -10.64 -27.84
C GLU A 190 -13.78 -11.55 -26.60
N LYS A 191 -14.83 -12.34 -26.29
CA LYS A 191 -14.92 -13.15 -25.06
C LYS A 191 -14.77 -12.31 -23.80
N LYS A 192 -15.34 -11.08 -23.82
CA LYS A 192 -15.30 -10.13 -22.72
C LYS A 192 -16.71 -9.76 -22.27
N ILE A 193 -16.86 -9.61 -20.98
CA ILE A 193 -18.05 -9.04 -20.35
C ILE A 193 -17.57 -7.87 -19.50
N TYR A 194 -18.20 -6.73 -19.62
CA TYR A 194 -17.90 -5.56 -18.81
C TYR A 194 -18.96 -5.41 -17.72
N ILE A 195 -18.52 -5.15 -16.50
CA ILE A 195 -19.38 -4.89 -15.36
C ILE A 195 -19.05 -3.51 -14.84
N ASN A 196 -19.97 -2.55 -15.05
CA ASN A 196 -19.85 -1.21 -14.53
C ASN A 196 -20.49 -1.15 -13.14
N GLY A 197 -19.79 -0.67 -12.15
CA GLY A 197 -20.32 -0.64 -10.80
C GLY A 197 -19.63 0.39 -9.93
N TYR A 198 -19.79 0.22 -8.62
CA TYR A 198 -19.31 1.17 -7.64
C TYR A 198 -18.60 0.46 -6.51
N VAL A 199 -17.60 1.13 -5.96
CA VAL A 199 -16.92 0.72 -4.73
C VAL A 199 -17.14 1.79 -3.67
N GLU A 200 -17.53 1.38 -2.47
CA GLU A 200 -17.63 2.29 -1.34
C GLU A 200 -16.24 2.66 -0.85
N GLN A 201 -15.98 3.95 -0.73
CA GLN A 201 -14.73 4.47 -0.21
C GLN A 201 -15.01 5.58 0.81
N TYR A 202 -14.39 5.48 1.97
CA TYR A 202 -14.39 6.56 2.94
C TYR A 202 -13.50 7.70 2.44
N ILE A 203 -14.04 8.90 2.37
CA ILE A 203 -13.34 10.09 1.88
C ILE A 203 -12.76 10.88 3.07
N ASP A 204 -13.62 11.42 3.92
CA ASP A 204 -13.23 12.18 5.12
C ASP A 204 -14.38 12.24 6.14
N LYS A 205 -14.18 12.98 7.24
CA LYS A 205 -15.18 13.09 8.31
C LYS A 205 -16.43 13.87 7.89
N ASP A 206 -16.28 14.82 6.99
CA ASP A 206 -17.37 15.72 6.57
C ASP A 206 -18.21 15.08 5.47
N THR A 207 -17.56 14.36 4.59
CA THR A 207 -18.16 13.71 3.42
C THR A 207 -18.62 12.27 3.71
N GLY A 208 -17.96 11.60 4.66
CA GLY A 208 -18.21 10.20 4.97
C GLY A 208 -17.73 9.25 3.87
N SER A 209 -18.48 8.16 3.65
CA SER A 209 -18.23 7.22 2.55
C SER A 209 -18.96 7.64 1.29
N GLN A 210 -18.32 7.45 0.15
CA GLN A 210 -18.91 7.67 -1.17
C GLN A 210 -18.77 6.41 -2.03
N TYR A 211 -19.69 6.26 -2.98
CA TYR A 211 -19.64 5.23 -4.00
C TYR A 211 -18.93 5.76 -5.24
N LEU A 212 -17.76 5.24 -5.52
CA LEU A 212 -16.94 5.65 -6.66
C LEU A 212 -17.11 4.68 -7.82
N PRO A 213 -17.22 5.16 -9.08
CA PRO A 213 -17.37 4.30 -10.26
C PRO A 213 -16.11 3.46 -10.50
N GLN A 214 -16.30 2.22 -11.00
CA GLN A 214 -15.28 1.25 -11.40
C GLN A 214 -15.52 0.78 -12.84
#